data_38ae0919c5c6b4aae2d738df62a5b16a
#
_entry.id   38ae0919c5c6b4aae2d738df62a5b16a
#
_cell.length_a   1.000
_cell.length_b   1.000
_cell.length_c   1.000
_cell.angle_alpha   90.00
_cell.angle_beta   90.00
_cell.angle_gamma   90.00
#
_symmetry.space_group_name_H-M   'P 1'
#
loop_
_entity.id
_entity.type
_entity.pdbx_description
1 polymer ?
#
loop_
_entity_poly.entity_id
_entity_poly.type
_entity_poly.pdbx_seq_one_letter_code
_entity_poly.pdbx_strand_id
1 'polypeptide(L)'
;MINGQLTECVKRKPFSVILIQEYVIEKASQEFRLHIQRILDEGTLRDGAGKVIDFTNCIVIMTTSVGQEGALEIQTEEEERKHFVKEVQDWFPVEFFARIDELVIFRRVTADMMSAIVDSRIRDLEVHLSHIKLFLEVDPQAKLCLEISGLSPNTGAQSLERIIRSQVLRPLSLLFLNDEVKENWTIRL
;
A
#
# COMPACT_ATOMS: atom_id res chain seq x y z
N MET A 1 15.24 13.29 -13.40
CA MET A 1 13.94 13.22 -14.12
C MET A 1 12.72 13.17 -13.18
N ILE A 2 12.82 12.57 -12.00
CA ILE A 2 11.73 12.55 -11.00
C ILE A 2 11.41 13.96 -10.44
N ASN A 3 12.41 14.83 -10.31
CA ASN A 3 12.21 16.21 -9.86
C ASN A 3 11.28 17.04 -10.76
N GLY A 4 11.23 16.77 -12.07
CA GLY A 4 10.33 17.47 -12.98
C GLY A 4 8.87 17.07 -12.83
N GLN A 5 8.58 15.81 -12.55
CA GLN A 5 7.20 15.33 -12.43
C GLN A 5 6.54 15.84 -11.13
N LEU A 6 7.25 15.76 -10.00
CA LEU A 6 6.73 16.20 -8.70
C LEU A 6 6.43 17.70 -8.73
N THR A 7 7.38 18.51 -9.14
CA THR A 7 7.24 19.96 -9.22
C THR A 7 6.15 20.40 -10.20
N GLU A 8 6.04 19.73 -11.36
CA GLU A 8 4.98 20.01 -12.33
C GLU A 8 3.58 19.65 -11.80
N CYS A 9 3.45 18.53 -11.05
CA CYS A 9 2.18 18.16 -10.43
C CYS A 9 1.71 19.21 -9.41
N VAL A 10 2.60 19.62 -8.51
CA VAL A 10 2.28 20.62 -7.47
C VAL A 10 2.02 22.00 -8.09
N LYS A 11 2.77 22.39 -9.13
CA LYS A 11 2.52 23.64 -9.86
C LYS A 11 1.12 23.69 -10.47
N ARG A 12 0.60 22.55 -10.95
CA ARG A 12 -0.76 22.46 -11.50
C ARG A 12 -1.85 22.36 -10.42
N LYS A 13 -1.53 21.71 -9.31
CA LYS A 13 -2.44 21.47 -8.19
C LYS A 13 -1.70 21.76 -6.88
N PRO A 14 -1.68 23.02 -6.42
CA PRO A 14 -0.96 23.42 -5.20
C PRO A 14 -1.46 22.72 -3.93
N PHE A 15 -2.76 22.40 -3.86
CA PHE A 15 -3.35 21.61 -2.79
C PHE A 15 -3.35 20.13 -3.18
N SER A 16 -2.33 19.40 -2.76
CA SER A 16 -2.12 18.01 -3.15
C SER A 16 -1.70 17.14 -1.97
N VAL A 17 -2.04 15.85 -2.05
CA VAL A 17 -1.46 14.81 -1.21
C VAL A 17 -0.35 14.13 -2.01
N ILE A 18 0.86 14.14 -1.47
CA ILE A 18 2.05 13.54 -2.06
C ILE A 18 2.35 12.26 -1.31
N LEU A 19 2.24 11.13 -1.98
CA LEU A 19 2.60 9.82 -1.43
C LEU A 19 3.97 9.39 -1.95
N ILE A 20 4.91 9.20 -1.03
CA ILE A 20 6.26 8.67 -1.30
C ILE A 20 6.31 7.25 -0.74
N GLN A 21 6.29 6.28 -1.64
CA GLN A 21 6.28 4.87 -1.24
C GLN A 21 7.64 4.39 -0.74
N GLU A 22 7.66 3.35 0.10
CA GLU A 22 8.84 2.75 0.74
C GLU A 22 10.02 2.53 -0.21
N TYR A 23 9.76 1.93 -1.37
CA TYR A 23 10.76 1.69 -2.39
C TYR A 23 11.51 2.97 -2.82
N VAL A 24 10.78 4.08 -2.90
CA VAL A 24 11.35 5.37 -3.30
C VAL A 24 12.19 5.96 -2.18
N ILE A 25 11.69 5.93 -0.93
CA ILE A 25 12.38 6.55 0.20
C ILE A 25 13.61 5.73 0.65
N GLU A 26 13.51 4.41 0.66
CA GLU A 26 14.57 3.52 1.12
C GLU A 26 15.71 3.38 0.12
N LYS A 27 15.39 3.34 -1.19
CA LYS A 27 16.38 3.24 -2.28
C LYS A 27 16.75 4.57 -2.91
N ALA A 28 16.25 5.66 -2.35
CA ALA A 28 16.51 7.00 -2.87
C ALA A 28 18.00 7.35 -2.81
N SER A 29 18.47 8.07 -3.84
CA SER A 29 19.76 8.75 -3.79
C SER A 29 19.79 9.79 -2.67
N GLN A 30 20.97 10.10 -2.18
CA GLN A 30 21.14 11.16 -1.17
C GLN A 30 20.56 12.49 -1.66
N GLU A 31 20.72 12.80 -2.94
CA GLU A 31 20.16 14.01 -3.56
C GLU A 31 18.63 14.07 -3.45
N PHE A 32 17.94 12.95 -3.70
CA PHE A 32 16.48 12.89 -3.57
C PHE A 32 16.04 13.11 -2.11
N ARG A 33 16.72 12.50 -1.14
CA ARG A 33 16.44 12.71 0.28
C ARG A 33 16.62 14.17 0.70
N LEU A 34 17.65 14.83 0.20
CA LEU A 34 17.86 16.27 0.42
C LEU A 34 16.74 17.13 -0.18
N HIS A 35 16.19 16.72 -1.33
CA HIS A 35 15.03 17.43 -1.90
C HIS A 35 13.78 17.29 -1.04
N ILE A 36 13.50 16.08 -0.52
CA ILE A 36 12.38 15.87 0.40
C ILE A 36 12.60 16.65 1.70
N GLN A 37 13.81 16.60 2.26
CA GLN A 37 14.15 17.38 3.45
C GLN A 37 13.89 18.88 3.21
N ARG A 38 14.29 19.43 2.06
CA ARG A 38 14.05 20.82 1.72
C ARG A 38 12.57 21.16 1.60
N ILE A 39 11.75 20.26 1.05
CA ILE A 39 10.29 20.41 1.02
C ILE A 39 9.74 20.50 2.44
N LEU A 40 10.21 19.63 3.35
CA LEU A 40 9.74 19.62 4.74
C LEU A 40 10.25 20.82 5.56
N ASP A 41 11.47 21.30 5.29
CA ASP A 41 12.09 22.42 6.01
C ASP A 41 11.61 23.79 5.52
N GLU A 42 11.64 24.00 4.21
CA GLU A 42 11.44 25.29 3.57
C GLU A 42 10.03 25.44 2.95
N GLY A 43 9.28 24.31 2.80
CA GLY A 43 8.02 24.28 2.06
C GLY A 43 8.19 24.56 0.57
N THR A 44 9.43 24.51 0.03
CA THR A 44 9.71 24.88 -1.35
C THR A 44 10.70 23.92 -2.02
N LEU A 45 10.59 23.81 -3.34
CA LEU A 45 11.58 23.11 -4.17
C LEU A 45 11.78 23.85 -5.49
N ARG A 46 13.03 23.89 -6.00
CA ARG A 46 13.30 24.44 -7.33
C ARG A 46 13.06 23.36 -8.40
N ASP A 47 12.38 23.75 -9.47
CA ASP A 47 12.27 22.89 -10.66
C ASP A 47 13.55 22.88 -11.47
N GLY A 48 13.60 22.05 -12.55
CA GLY A 48 14.77 21.95 -13.42
C GLY A 48 15.12 23.26 -14.18
N ALA A 49 14.22 24.24 -14.21
CA ALA A 49 14.43 25.56 -14.77
C ALA A 49 14.84 26.60 -13.71
N GLY A 50 15.03 26.17 -12.44
CA GLY A 50 15.40 27.03 -11.32
C GLY A 50 14.24 27.81 -10.69
N LYS A 51 12.98 27.58 -11.15
CA LYS A 51 11.81 28.24 -10.59
C LYS A 51 11.44 27.61 -9.24
N VAL A 52 11.15 28.43 -8.25
CA VAL A 52 10.70 28.00 -6.92
C VAL A 52 9.23 27.57 -6.99
N ILE A 53 8.93 26.36 -6.53
CA ILE A 53 7.59 25.78 -6.42
C ILE A 53 7.25 25.68 -4.95
N ASP A 54 6.05 26.12 -4.60
CA ASP A 54 5.52 26.15 -3.23
C ASP A 54 4.81 24.83 -2.90
N PHE A 55 5.22 24.20 -1.80
CA PHE A 55 4.68 22.94 -1.25
C PHE A 55 3.96 23.14 0.09
N THR A 56 3.83 24.38 0.58
CA THR A 56 3.26 24.67 1.90
C THR A 56 1.82 24.22 2.07
N ASN A 57 1.09 24.03 0.96
CA ASN A 57 -0.28 23.54 0.95
C ASN A 57 -0.38 22.03 0.62
N CYS A 58 0.74 21.31 0.64
CA CYS A 58 0.77 19.89 0.37
C CYS A 58 0.79 19.08 1.67
N ILE A 59 0.13 17.93 1.65
CA ILE A 59 0.31 16.88 2.68
C ILE A 59 1.30 15.88 2.11
N VAL A 60 2.38 15.62 2.83
CA VAL A 60 3.39 14.62 2.44
C VAL A 60 3.20 13.38 3.29
N ILE A 61 2.94 12.25 2.64
CA ILE A 61 2.83 10.94 3.27
C ILE A 61 3.99 10.09 2.78
N MET A 62 4.74 9.51 3.71
CA MET A 62 5.84 8.60 3.39
C MET A 62 5.54 7.23 4.00
N THR A 63 5.78 6.16 3.25
CA THR A 63 5.69 4.79 3.78
C THR A 63 7.08 4.17 3.84
N THR A 64 7.33 3.34 4.83
CA THR A 64 8.58 2.60 5.00
C THR A 64 8.32 1.24 5.62
N SER A 65 9.18 0.26 5.33
CA SER A 65 9.21 -1.07 5.94
C SER A 65 10.32 -1.21 6.99
N VAL A 66 11.00 -0.12 7.32
CA VAL A 66 12.08 -0.11 8.32
C VAL A 66 11.57 -0.64 9.66
N GLY A 67 12.32 -1.56 10.26
CA GLY A 67 11.99 -2.22 11.52
C GLY A 67 11.08 -3.45 11.39
N GLN A 68 10.58 -3.79 10.20
CA GLN A 68 9.66 -4.91 10.02
C GLN A 68 10.26 -6.26 10.43
N GLU A 69 11.53 -6.51 10.10
CA GLU A 69 12.20 -7.79 10.40
C GLU A 69 12.30 -8.04 11.90
N GLY A 70 12.74 -7.06 12.68
CA GLY A 70 12.90 -7.19 14.14
C GLY A 70 11.57 -7.24 14.90
N ALA A 71 10.48 -6.76 14.29
CA ALA A 71 9.16 -6.74 14.92
C ALA A 71 8.51 -8.13 15.01
N LEU A 72 8.95 -9.15 14.24
CA LEU A 72 8.32 -10.47 14.19
C LEU A 72 8.30 -11.22 15.54
N GLU A 73 9.24 -10.96 16.41
CA GLU A 73 9.37 -11.62 17.71
C GLU A 73 8.68 -10.85 18.86
N ILE A 74 8.22 -9.64 18.59
CA ILE A 74 7.61 -8.77 19.61
C ILE A 74 6.13 -9.14 19.78
N GLN A 75 5.72 -9.31 21.04
CA GLN A 75 4.38 -9.80 21.37
C GLN A 75 3.41 -8.70 21.81
N THR A 76 3.92 -7.57 22.31
CA THR A 76 3.07 -6.48 22.83
C THR A 76 3.07 -5.28 21.88
N GLU A 77 1.91 -4.64 21.75
CA GLU A 77 1.76 -3.44 20.90
C GLU A 77 2.67 -2.28 21.36
N GLU A 78 2.89 -2.16 22.66
CA GLU A 78 3.71 -1.08 23.20
C GLU A 78 5.20 -1.27 22.87
N GLU A 79 5.70 -2.50 22.97
CA GLU A 79 7.07 -2.83 22.60
C GLU A 79 7.27 -2.73 21.08
N GLU A 80 6.28 -3.18 20.29
CA GLU A 80 6.29 -3.06 18.84
C GLU A 80 6.35 -1.58 18.41
N ARG A 81 5.56 -0.70 19.06
CA ARG A 81 5.61 0.73 18.82
C ARG A 81 6.99 1.33 19.15
N LYS A 82 7.55 1.00 20.31
CA LYS A 82 8.89 1.46 20.72
C LYS A 82 9.98 1.00 19.75
N HIS A 83 9.89 -0.24 19.30
CA HIS A 83 10.79 -0.80 18.32
C HIS A 83 10.76 -0.02 17.01
N PHE A 84 9.56 0.14 16.38
CA PHE A 84 9.45 0.88 15.13
C PHE A 84 9.91 2.33 15.24
N VAL A 85 9.55 3.02 16.32
CA VAL A 85 10.01 4.40 16.55
C VAL A 85 11.52 4.47 16.57
N LYS A 86 12.17 3.54 17.28
CA LYS A 86 13.64 3.47 17.39
C LYS A 86 14.28 3.17 16.03
N GLU A 87 13.81 2.13 15.32
CA GLU A 87 14.35 1.75 14.02
C GLU A 87 14.25 2.89 12.99
N VAL A 88 13.12 3.59 12.97
CA VAL A 88 12.93 4.74 12.07
C VAL A 88 13.84 5.90 12.48
N GLN A 89 14.02 6.16 13.78
CA GLN A 89 14.95 7.19 14.26
C GLN A 89 16.41 6.88 13.95
N ASP A 90 16.79 5.60 14.05
CA ASP A 90 18.16 5.15 13.74
C ASP A 90 18.42 5.17 12.22
N TRP A 91 17.38 4.98 11.41
CA TRP A 91 17.51 4.92 9.95
C TRP A 91 17.52 6.30 9.28
N PHE A 92 16.69 7.24 9.77
CA PHE A 92 16.62 8.59 9.23
C PHE A 92 17.53 9.55 10.00
N PRO A 93 18.14 10.54 9.32
CA PRO A 93 18.87 11.63 10.02
C PRO A 93 17.95 12.33 11.01
N VAL A 94 18.51 12.75 12.15
CA VAL A 94 17.75 13.40 13.23
C VAL A 94 17.00 14.64 12.73
N GLU A 95 17.63 15.42 11.85
CA GLU A 95 17.06 16.61 11.25
C GLU A 95 15.83 16.29 10.39
N PHE A 96 15.87 15.13 9.69
CA PHE A 96 14.74 14.66 8.88
C PHE A 96 13.59 14.19 9.77
N PHE A 97 13.91 13.37 10.78
CA PHE A 97 12.90 12.83 11.70
C PHE A 97 12.20 13.97 12.49
N ALA A 98 12.89 15.04 12.86
CA ALA A 98 12.34 16.19 13.56
C ALA A 98 11.28 16.97 12.76
N ARG A 99 11.14 16.72 11.45
CA ARG A 99 10.15 17.35 10.56
C ARG A 99 8.95 16.47 10.30
N ILE A 100 8.91 15.26 10.85
CA ILE A 100 7.76 14.38 10.77
C ILE A 100 6.78 14.78 11.86
N ASP A 101 5.58 15.21 11.46
CA ASP A 101 4.54 15.63 12.39
C ASP A 101 3.95 14.42 13.12
N GLU A 102 3.76 13.29 12.42
CA GLU A 102 3.16 12.09 12.99
C GLU A 102 3.74 10.81 12.40
N LEU A 103 4.03 9.83 13.27
CA LEU A 103 4.44 8.48 12.89
C LEU A 103 3.28 7.51 13.15
N VAL A 104 2.69 7.01 12.05
CA VAL A 104 1.60 6.04 12.08
C VAL A 104 2.15 4.64 11.87
N ILE A 105 1.97 3.77 12.87
CA ILE A 105 2.40 2.38 12.82
C ILE A 105 1.21 1.50 12.49
N PHE A 106 1.31 0.77 11.37
CA PHE A 106 0.28 -0.19 10.97
C PHE A 106 0.47 -1.50 11.70
N ARG A 107 -0.60 -2.02 12.26
CA ARG A 107 -0.62 -3.32 12.95
C ARG A 107 -0.47 -4.45 11.95
N ARG A 108 0.07 -5.56 12.41
CA ARG A 108 0.07 -6.81 11.64
C ARG A 108 -1.36 -7.30 11.44
N VAL A 109 -1.56 -7.92 10.28
CA VAL A 109 -2.83 -8.56 9.97
C VAL A 109 -2.97 -9.82 10.80
N THR A 110 -3.99 -9.87 11.67
CA THR A 110 -4.38 -11.05 12.43
C THR A 110 -5.35 -11.94 11.63
N ALA A 111 -5.59 -13.16 12.10
CA ALA A 111 -6.55 -14.07 11.47
C ALA A 111 -7.96 -13.45 11.37
N ASP A 112 -8.41 -12.76 12.44
CA ASP A 112 -9.72 -12.08 12.44
C ASP A 112 -9.80 -10.96 11.41
N MET A 113 -8.72 -10.17 11.30
CA MET A 113 -8.61 -9.14 10.25
C MET A 113 -8.60 -9.76 8.86
N MET A 114 -7.95 -10.92 8.69
CA MET A 114 -7.89 -11.61 7.40
C MET A 114 -9.28 -11.99 6.90
N SER A 115 -10.16 -12.49 7.76
CA SER A 115 -11.54 -12.82 7.38
C SER A 115 -12.27 -11.59 6.82
N ALA A 116 -12.16 -10.43 7.48
CA ALA A 116 -12.76 -9.19 6.99
C ALA A 116 -12.15 -8.71 5.66
N ILE A 117 -10.84 -8.91 5.48
CA ILE A 117 -10.14 -8.57 4.22
C ILE A 117 -10.62 -9.48 3.09
N VAL A 118 -10.75 -10.79 3.33
CA VAL A 118 -11.27 -11.75 2.36
C VAL A 118 -12.68 -11.37 1.95
N ASP A 119 -13.57 -11.06 2.91
CA ASP A 119 -14.93 -10.60 2.61
C ASP A 119 -14.98 -9.32 1.75
N SER A 120 -14.07 -8.39 2.02
CA SER A 120 -13.96 -7.18 1.21
C SER A 120 -13.53 -7.50 -0.21
N ARG A 121 -12.55 -8.38 -0.39
CA ARG A 121 -12.05 -8.79 -1.72
C ARG A 121 -13.07 -9.60 -2.51
N ILE A 122 -13.84 -10.47 -1.84
CA ILE A 122 -14.95 -11.19 -2.48
C ILE A 122 -16.01 -10.20 -2.98
N ARG A 123 -16.40 -9.22 -2.17
CA ARG A 123 -17.34 -8.17 -2.60
C ARG A 123 -16.83 -7.35 -3.78
N ASP A 124 -15.56 -7.00 -3.79
CA ASP A 124 -14.94 -6.32 -4.93
C ASP A 124 -15.05 -7.17 -6.21
N LEU A 125 -14.84 -8.48 -6.10
CA LEU A 125 -14.99 -9.42 -7.21
C LEU A 125 -16.44 -9.52 -7.68
N GLU A 126 -17.41 -9.63 -6.76
CA GLU A 126 -18.83 -9.68 -7.08
C GLU A 126 -19.26 -8.44 -7.86
N VAL A 127 -18.81 -7.24 -7.44
CA VAL A 127 -19.06 -6.00 -8.15
C VAL A 127 -18.48 -6.05 -9.57
N HIS A 128 -17.23 -6.48 -9.73
CA HIS A 128 -16.61 -6.56 -11.06
C HIS A 128 -17.34 -7.57 -11.97
N LEU A 129 -17.69 -8.74 -11.44
CA LEU A 129 -18.41 -9.78 -12.19
C LEU A 129 -19.83 -9.36 -12.56
N SER A 130 -20.50 -8.57 -11.71
CA SER A 130 -21.83 -8.05 -12.00
C SER A 130 -21.87 -7.15 -13.25
N HIS A 131 -20.79 -6.42 -13.54
CA HIS A 131 -20.69 -5.61 -14.76
C HIS A 131 -20.74 -6.44 -16.05
N ILE A 132 -20.30 -7.71 -15.98
CA ILE A 132 -20.38 -8.66 -17.09
C ILE A 132 -21.52 -9.67 -16.90
N LYS A 133 -22.47 -9.35 -16.02
CA LYS A 133 -23.67 -10.15 -15.70
C LYS A 133 -23.34 -11.57 -15.22
N LEU A 134 -22.26 -11.74 -14.48
CA LEU A 134 -21.93 -12.97 -13.77
C LEU A 134 -22.15 -12.78 -12.28
N PHE A 135 -22.58 -13.83 -11.61
CA PHE A 135 -22.78 -13.85 -10.17
C PHE A 135 -21.77 -14.79 -9.53
N LEU A 136 -21.29 -14.43 -8.35
CA LEU A 136 -20.34 -15.23 -7.57
C LEU A 136 -21.00 -15.72 -6.29
N GLU A 137 -20.85 -17.00 -6.01
CA GLU A 137 -21.23 -17.62 -4.74
C GLU A 137 -19.99 -18.30 -4.15
N VAL A 138 -19.58 -17.91 -2.97
CA VAL A 138 -18.37 -18.45 -2.33
C VAL A 138 -18.77 -19.37 -1.19
N ASP A 139 -18.38 -20.64 -1.30
CA ASP A 139 -18.59 -21.62 -0.23
C ASP A 139 -17.76 -21.24 1.01
N PRO A 140 -18.28 -21.47 2.25
CA PRO A 140 -17.52 -21.20 3.47
C PRO A 140 -16.16 -21.90 3.54
N GLN A 141 -16.02 -23.09 2.94
CA GLN A 141 -14.73 -23.79 2.89
C GLN A 141 -13.73 -23.11 1.94
N ALA A 142 -14.21 -22.61 0.79
CA ALA A 142 -13.39 -21.84 -0.14
C ALA A 142 -12.93 -20.54 0.50
N LYS A 143 -13.82 -19.84 1.23
CA LYS A 143 -13.47 -18.64 2.00
C LYS A 143 -12.37 -18.94 3.03
N LEU A 144 -12.52 -20.00 3.82
CA LEU A 144 -11.52 -20.41 4.81
C LEU A 144 -10.18 -20.74 4.15
N CYS A 145 -10.20 -21.38 2.99
CA CYS A 145 -8.99 -21.67 2.22
C CYS A 145 -8.27 -20.39 1.78
N LEU A 146 -9.01 -19.36 1.35
CA LEU A 146 -8.46 -18.05 1.01
C LEU A 146 -7.88 -17.34 2.24
N GLU A 147 -8.54 -17.43 3.38
CA GLU A 147 -8.07 -16.85 4.65
C GLU A 147 -6.73 -17.45 5.08
N ILE A 148 -6.65 -18.79 5.11
CA ILE A 148 -5.43 -19.51 5.52
C ILE A 148 -4.30 -19.27 4.52
N SER A 149 -4.58 -19.38 3.23
CA SER A 149 -3.57 -19.23 2.19
C SER A 149 -3.13 -17.76 2.01
N GLY A 150 -4.03 -16.82 2.28
CA GLY A 150 -3.78 -15.39 2.17
C GLY A 150 -2.94 -14.81 3.30
N LEU A 151 -2.95 -15.44 4.48
CA LEU A 151 -2.21 -14.96 5.65
C LEU A 151 -0.74 -15.40 5.58
N SER A 152 0.15 -14.44 5.50
CA SER A 152 1.60 -14.68 5.55
C SER A 152 2.24 -13.86 6.64
N PRO A 153 3.11 -14.45 7.50
CA PRO A 153 3.80 -13.70 8.56
C PRO A 153 4.62 -12.52 8.03
N ASN A 154 5.20 -12.66 6.85
CA ASN A 154 6.12 -11.66 6.27
C ASN A 154 5.41 -10.62 5.40
N THR A 155 4.33 -11.02 4.70
CA THR A 155 3.66 -10.15 3.71
C THR A 155 2.23 -9.79 4.10
N GLY A 156 1.77 -10.24 5.28
CA GLY A 156 0.40 -9.98 5.73
C GLY A 156 -0.62 -10.46 4.70
N ALA A 157 -1.52 -9.58 4.30
CA ALA A 157 -2.58 -9.85 3.32
C ALA A 157 -2.17 -9.65 1.84
N GLN A 158 -0.92 -9.23 1.55
CA GLN A 158 -0.49 -8.98 0.16
C GLN A 158 -0.53 -10.23 -0.71
N SER A 159 -0.29 -11.42 -0.11
CA SER A 159 -0.38 -12.70 -0.80
C SER A 159 -1.79 -13.04 -1.26
N LEU A 160 -2.83 -12.55 -0.56
CA LEU A 160 -4.23 -12.82 -0.88
C LEU A 160 -4.60 -12.35 -2.29
N GLU A 161 -4.19 -11.17 -2.69
CA GLU A 161 -4.49 -10.66 -4.03
C GLU A 161 -3.90 -11.56 -5.13
N ARG A 162 -2.67 -12.03 -4.94
CA ARG A 162 -2.03 -12.97 -5.87
C ARG A 162 -2.76 -14.32 -5.93
N ILE A 163 -3.24 -14.80 -4.78
CA ILE A 163 -3.98 -16.05 -4.69
C ILE A 163 -5.33 -15.93 -5.40
N ILE A 164 -6.09 -14.88 -5.10
CA ILE A 164 -7.36 -14.60 -5.78
C ILE A 164 -7.14 -14.49 -7.30
N ARG A 165 -6.12 -13.78 -7.73
CA ARG A 165 -5.82 -13.65 -9.16
C ARG A 165 -5.49 -14.98 -9.81
N SER A 166 -4.67 -15.83 -9.15
CA SER A 166 -4.21 -17.11 -9.73
C SER A 166 -5.25 -18.22 -9.63
N GLN A 167 -6.00 -18.30 -8.52
CA GLN A 167 -6.90 -19.40 -8.24
C GLN A 167 -8.36 -19.12 -8.61
N VAL A 168 -8.74 -17.85 -8.69
CA VAL A 168 -10.11 -17.44 -9.01
C VAL A 168 -10.20 -16.75 -10.36
N LEU A 169 -9.55 -15.59 -10.50
CA LEU A 169 -9.71 -14.77 -11.71
C LEU A 169 -9.16 -15.41 -12.97
N ARG A 170 -7.99 -16.05 -12.87
CA ARG A 170 -7.37 -16.68 -14.05
C ARG A 170 -8.18 -17.88 -14.60
N PRO A 171 -8.62 -18.86 -13.80
CA PRO A 171 -9.50 -19.92 -14.27
C PRO A 171 -10.81 -19.36 -14.83
N LEU A 172 -11.42 -18.38 -14.15
CA LEU A 172 -12.66 -17.76 -14.59
C LEU A 172 -12.50 -17.07 -15.95
N SER A 173 -11.41 -16.34 -16.14
CA SER A 173 -11.11 -15.68 -17.42
C SER A 173 -10.94 -16.70 -18.56
N LEU A 174 -10.35 -17.86 -18.29
CA LEU A 174 -10.23 -18.94 -19.30
C LEU A 174 -11.59 -19.51 -19.67
N LEU A 175 -12.46 -19.79 -18.71
CA LEU A 175 -13.83 -20.27 -18.95
C LEU A 175 -14.64 -19.24 -19.77
N PHE A 176 -14.47 -17.96 -19.49
CA PHE A 176 -15.13 -16.91 -20.24
C PHE A 176 -14.61 -16.79 -21.69
N LEU A 177 -13.29 -16.87 -21.89
CA LEU A 177 -12.69 -16.82 -23.22
C LEU A 177 -13.03 -18.02 -24.09
N ASN A 178 -13.31 -19.17 -23.48
CA ASN A 178 -13.72 -20.40 -24.18
C ASN A 178 -15.23 -20.47 -24.43
N ASP A 179 -16.01 -19.42 -24.14
CA ASP A 179 -17.46 -19.41 -24.20
C ASP A 179 -18.14 -20.52 -23.34
N GLU A 180 -17.45 -21.00 -22.32
CA GLU A 180 -17.95 -22.02 -21.39
C GLU A 180 -18.86 -21.41 -20.31
N VAL A 181 -18.83 -20.08 -20.13
CA VAL A 181 -19.65 -19.33 -19.18
C VAL A 181 -20.49 -18.30 -19.94
N LYS A 182 -21.80 -18.26 -19.65
CA LYS A 182 -22.74 -17.34 -20.26
C LYS A 182 -23.23 -16.27 -19.28
N GLU A 183 -23.71 -15.15 -19.81
CA GLU A 183 -24.37 -14.12 -19.01
C GLU A 183 -25.45 -14.71 -18.09
N ASN A 184 -25.63 -14.14 -16.92
CA ASN A 184 -26.57 -14.54 -15.87
C ASN A 184 -26.28 -15.89 -15.22
N TRP A 185 -25.06 -16.43 -15.36
CA TRP A 185 -24.64 -17.63 -14.64
C TRP A 185 -24.09 -17.27 -13.26
N THR A 186 -24.33 -18.18 -12.31
CA THR A 186 -23.72 -18.14 -10.99
C THR A 186 -22.52 -19.08 -10.96
N ILE A 187 -21.38 -18.54 -10.61
CA ILE A 187 -20.13 -19.27 -10.44
C ILE A 187 -19.99 -19.58 -8.95
N ARG A 188 -19.76 -20.85 -8.64
CA ARG A 188 -19.53 -21.30 -7.25
C ARG A 188 -18.05 -21.60 -7.07
N LEU A 189 -17.46 -21.00 -6.04
CA LEU A 189 -16.10 -21.29 -5.55
C LEU A 189 -16.15 -22.18 -4.34
#